data_c95ad84622402abafe3bb8c4f6fc4db2
#
_entry.id   c95ad84622402abafe3bb8c4f6fc4db2
#
_cell.length_a   1.000
_cell.length_b   1.000
_cell.length_c   1.000
_cell.angle_alpha   90.00
_cell.angle_beta   90.00
_cell.angle_gamma   90.00
#
_symmetry.space_group_name_H-M   'P 1'
#
loop_
_entity.id
_entity.type
_entity.pdbx_description
1 polymer ?
#
loop_
_entity_poly.entity_id
_entity_poly.type
_entity_poly.pdbx_seq_one_letter_code
_entity_poly.pdbx_strand_id
1 'polypeptide(L)'
;SGHICFYFFKEKLVFTGDTLFSLGCGRIFEGSYEEMFESLSKIKLLPKETKIYCGHEYTLNNAKFCKKYDSENKDLQKKIKKIEKLRENGIPTIPSTLKEELDCNIFLRAKDVETFSKLRDFKDNF
;
A
#
# COMPACT_ATOMS: atom_id res chain seq x y z
N SER A 1 6.18 13.43 -12.82
CA SER A 1 6.01 12.00 -12.65
C SER A 1 4.70 11.54 -13.27
N GLY A 2 4.64 10.29 -13.66
CA GLY A 2 3.46 9.72 -14.31
C GLY A 2 2.40 9.15 -13.38
N HIS A 3 2.49 9.40 -12.08
CA HIS A 3 1.56 8.82 -11.11
C HIS A 3 0.32 9.69 -10.97
N ILE A 4 -0.86 9.13 -11.29
CA ILE A 4 -2.14 9.81 -11.22
C ILE A 4 -3.08 9.02 -10.32
N CYS A 5 -3.70 9.71 -9.35
CA CYS A 5 -4.72 9.15 -8.48
C CYS A 5 -6.02 9.93 -8.67
N PHE A 6 -7.14 9.22 -8.66
CA PHE A 6 -8.48 9.82 -8.77
C PHE A 6 -9.23 9.57 -7.46
N TYR A 7 -9.64 10.66 -6.80
CA TYR A 7 -10.39 10.59 -5.56
C TYR A 7 -11.83 11.06 -5.76
N PHE A 8 -12.77 10.21 -5.38
CA PHE A 8 -14.21 10.49 -5.43
C PHE A 8 -14.71 10.69 -4.01
N PHE A 9 -14.78 11.94 -3.58
CA PHE A 9 -15.01 12.28 -2.17
C PHE A 9 -16.39 11.89 -1.65
N LYS A 10 -17.43 11.94 -2.47
CA LYS A 10 -18.79 11.54 -2.07
C LYS A 10 -18.90 10.05 -1.79
N GLU A 11 -18.32 9.25 -2.65
CA GLU A 11 -18.31 7.80 -2.54
C GLU A 11 -17.23 7.29 -1.60
N LYS A 12 -16.29 8.13 -1.23
CA LYS A 12 -15.11 7.81 -0.42
C LYS A 12 -14.31 6.66 -1.03
N LEU A 13 -13.97 6.83 -2.31
CA LEU A 13 -13.08 5.90 -3.01
C LEU A 13 -11.92 6.65 -3.65
N VAL A 14 -10.79 5.97 -3.77
CA VAL A 14 -9.65 6.48 -4.52
C VAL A 14 -9.10 5.38 -5.43
N PHE A 15 -8.82 5.76 -6.67
CA PHE A 15 -8.16 4.88 -7.63
C PHE A 15 -6.70 5.31 -7.67
N THR A 16 -5.82 4.45 -7.21
CA THR A 16 -4.41 4.75 -7.01
C THR A 16 -3.50 4.19 -8.10
N GLY A 17 -4.06 3.43 -9.05
CA GLY A 17 -3.27 2.85 -10.15
C GLY A 17 -2.06 2.10 -9.62
N ASP A 18 -0.88 2.52 -10.07
CA ASP A 18 0.39 1.92 -9.67
C ASP A 18 1.14 2.73 -8.60
N THR A 19 0.48 3.71 -7.98
CA THR A 19 1.09 4.52 -6.91
C THR A 19 1.04 3.79 -5.57
N LEU A 20 -0.13 3.33 -5.18
CA LEU A 20 -0.35 2.64 -3.91
C LEU A 20 -1.02 1.31 -4.18
N PHE A 21 -0.45 0.24 -3.65
CA PHE A 21 -1.04 -1.11 -3.68
C PHE A 21 -1.44 -1.52 -2.28
N SER A 22 -2.27 -2.55 -2.17
CA SER A 22 -2.53 -3.14 -0.86
C SER A 22 -1.24 -3.74 -0.32
N LEU A 23 -0.81 -3.28 0.84
CA LEU A 23 0.44 -3.65 1.52
C LEU A 23 1.72 -3.31 0.73
N GLY A 24 1.63 -2.38 -0.23
CA GLY A 24 2.78 -2.00 -1.03
C GLY A 24 2.61 -0.65 -1.71
N CYS A 25 3.61 -0.28 -2.47
CA CYS A 25 3.55 0.88 -3.35
C CYS A 25 4.32 0.59 -4.64
N GLY A 26 4.13 1.45 -5.65
CA GLY A 26 4.76 1.27 -6.94
C GLY A 26 6.27 1.43 -6.90
N ARG A 27 6.93 0.83 -7.87
CA ARG A 27 8.36 1.06 -8.11
C ARG A 27 8.56 2.46 -8.65
N ILE A 28 9.72 3.01 -8.40
CA ILE A 28 10.06 4.34 -8.86
C ILE A 28 10.88 4.22 -10.16
N PHE A 29 10.16 4.30 -11.27
CA PHE A 29 10.78 4.30 -12.61
C PHE A 29 11.06 5.71 -13.08
N GLU A 30 10.22 6.66 -12.69
CA GLU A 30 10.36 8.07 -13.01
C GLU A 30 10.14 8.88 -11.74
N GLY A 31 10.78 10.03 -11.66
CA GLY A 31 10.72 10.88 -10.47
C GLY A 31 11.66 10.38 -9.39
N SER A 32 11.36 10.73 -8.16
CA SER A 32 12.23 10.46 -7.03
C SER A 32 11.48 9.80 -5.88
N TYR A 33 12.22 9.27 -4.92
CA TYR A 33 11.65 8.75 -3.68
C TYR A 33 10.85 9.84 -2.95
N GLU A 34 11.35 11.08 -2.99
CA GLU A 34 10.67 12.23 -2.37
C GLU A 34 9.31 12.49 -3.00
N GLU A 35 9.21 12.41 -4.32
CA GLU A 35 7.94 12.61 -5.04
C GLU A 35 6.93 11.53 -4.70
N MET A 36 7.36 10.27 -4.67
CA MET A 36 6.49 9.15 -4.30
C MET A 36 6.06 9.27 -2.85
N PHE A 37 6.99 9.57 -1.95
CA PHE A 37 6.69 9.75 -0.53
C PHE A 37 5.67 10.87 -0.33
N GLU A 38 5.82 11.97 -1.04
CA GLU A 38 4.88 13.09 -1.00
C GLU A 38 3.50 12.68 -1.51
N SER A 39 3.44 11.93 -2.62
CA SER A 39 2.18 11.43 -3.17
C SER A 39 1.46 10.51 -2.17
N LEU A 40 2.19 9.61 -1.53
CA LEU A 40 1.63 8.73 -0.51
C LEU A 40 1.18 9.52 0.71
N SER A 41 1.91 10.56 1.09
CA SER A 41 1.55 11.42 2.23
C SER A 41 0.22 12.15 1.99
N LYS A 42 -0.05 12.55 0.76
CA LYS A 42 -1.34 13.14 0.39
C LYS A 42 -2.48 12.14 0.53
N ILE A 43 -2.27 10.89 0.09
CA ILE A 43 -3.28 9.83 0.21
C ILE A 43 -3.59 9.57 1.70
N LYS A 44 -2.58 9.63 2.56
CA LYS A 44 -2.75 9.42 4.01
C LYS A 44 -3.68 10.44 4.68
N LEU A 45 -3.90 11.58 4.05
CA LEU A 45 -4.78 12.63 4.59
C LEU A 45 -6.26 12.40 4.28
N LEU A 46 -6.58 11.44 3.43
CA LEU A 46 -7.97 11.11 3.11
C LEU A 46 -8.68 10.48 4.32
N PRO A 47 -10.03 10.46 4.32
CA PRO A 47 -10.78 9.77 5.38
C PRO A 47 -10.36 8.31 5.49
N LYS A 48 -10.27 7.79 6.71
CA LYS A 48 -9.78 6.43 6.97
C LYS A 48 -10.66 5.34 6.37
N GLU A 49 -11.95 5.60 6.21
CA GLU A 49 -12.89 4.67 5.58
C GLU A 49 -12.81 4.66 4.04
N THR A 50 -11.95 5.50 3.46
CA THR A 50 -11.76 5.55 2.01
C THR A 50 -11.34 4.18 1.47
N LYS A 51 -12.06 3.68 0.47
CA LYS A 51 -11.71 2.44 -0.21
C LYS A 51 -10.66 2.71 -1.27
N ILE A 52 -9.64 1.87 -1.30
CA ILE A 52 -8.51 2.03 -2.19
C ILE A 52 -8.56 0.96 -3.28
N TYR A 53 -8.67 1.42 -4.53
CA TYR A 53 -8.65 0.56 -5.71
C TYR A 53 -7.33 0.77 -6.43
N CYS A 54 -6.45 -0.20 -6.36
CA CYS A 54 -5.15 -0.15 -7.04
C CYS A 54 -5.21 -0.89 -8.37
N GLY A 55 -4.14 -0.74 -9.17
CA GLY A 55 -4.11 -1.27 -10.53
C GLY A 55 -3.86 -2.77 -10.64
N HIS A 56 -3.33 -3.42 -9.61
CA HIS A 56 -2.92 -4.82 -9.67
C HIS A 56 -3.18 -5.55 -8.36
N GLU A 57 -3.40 -6.87 -8.48
CA GLU A 57 -3.59 -7.78 -7.34
C GLU A 57 -2.22 -8.32 -6.88
N TYR A 58 -1.40 -7.47 -6.28
CA TYR A 58 -0.07 -7.83 -5.77
C TYR A 58 -0.07 -8.13 -4.27
N THR A 59 -1.22 -8.13 -3.64
CA THR A 59 -1.37 -8.12 -2.18
C THR A 59 -0.64 -9.27 -1.48
N LEU A 60 -0.77 -10.49 -1.99
CA LEU A 60 -0.17 -11.66 -1.35
C LEU A 60 1.37 -11.57 -1.34
N ASN A 61 1.96 -11.17 -2.46
CA ASN A 61 3.41 -11.00 -2.56
C ASN A 61 3.89 -9.83 -1.69
N ASN A 62 3.13 -8.75 -1.67
CA ASN A 62 3.43 -7.59 -0.82
C ASN A 62 3.33 -7.95 0.66
N ALA A 63 2.39 -8.81 1.03
CA ALA A 63 2.24 -9.31 2.39
C ALA A 63 3.50 -10.02 2.89
N LYS A 64 4.14 -10.80 2.04
CA LYS A 64 5.39 -11.48 2.38
C LYS A 64 6.49 -10.51 2.74
N PHE A 65 6.60 -9.43 1.99
CA PHE A 65 7.58 -8.37 2.27
C PHE A 65 7.29 -7.67 3.59
N CYS A 66 6.04 -7.26 3.80
CA CYS A 66 5.65 -6.61 5.06
C CYS A 66 5.90 -7.52 6.25
N LYS A 67 5.61 -8.81 6.13
CA LYS A 67 5.86 -9.78 7.18
C LYS A 67 7.34 -9.86 7.55
N LYS A 68 8.22 -9.77 6.55
CA LYS A 68 9.67 -9.82 6.78
C LYS A 68 10.16 -8.61 7.57
N TYR A 69 9.66 -7.42 7.27
CA TYR A 69 10.18 -6.17 7.85
C TYR A 69 9.31 -5.56 8.94
N ASP A 70 8.15 -6.14 9.23
CA ASP A 70 7.22 -5.66 10.25
C ASP A 70 6.51 -6.83 10.94
N SER A 71 7.27 -7.87 11.24
CA SER A 71 6.75 -9.18 11.70
C SER A 71 5.94 -9.12 13.00
N GLU A 72 6.19 -8.15 13.85
CA GLU A 72 5.50 -8.03 15.14
C GLU A 72 4.20 -7.21 15.09
N ASN A 73 3.89 -6.65 13.95
CA ASN A 73 2.66 -5.88 13.75
C ASN A 73 1.45 -6.82 13.76
N LYS A 74 0.66 -6.76 14.82
CA LYS A 74 -0.49 -7.66 15.01
C LYS A 74 -1.61 -7.40 14.02
N ASP A 75 -1.83 -6.15 13.64
CA ASP A 75 -2.83 -5.80 12.61
C ASP A 75 -2.42 -6.40 11.26
N LEU A 76 -1.13 -6.36 10.94
CA LEU A 76 -0.59 -6.98 9.75
C LEU A 76 -0.79 -8.51 9.77
N GLN A 77 -0.52 -9.15 10.91
CA GLN A 77 -0.70 -10.59 11.05
C GLN A 77 -2.15 -11.00 10.75
N LYS A 78 -3.12 -10.26 11.27
CA LYS A 78 -4.54 -10.49 11.02
C LYS A 78 -4.88 -10.27 9.54
N LYS A 79 -4.36 -9.21 8.96
CA LYS A 79 -4.56 -8.88 7.55
C LYS A 79 -4.03 -9.98 6.64
N ILE A 80 -2.84 -10.50 6.94
CA ILE A 80 -2.23 -11.59 6.16
C ILE A 80 -3.10 -12.83 6.17
N LYS A 81 -3.64 -13.23 7.32
CA LYS A 81 -4.53 -14.40 7.41
C LYS A 81 -5.78 -14.21 6.55
N LYS A 82 -6.36 -13.01 6.59
CA LYS A 82 -7.52 -12.66 5.77
C LYS A 82 -7.21 -12.75 4.28
N ILE A 83 -6.06 -12.21 3.88
CA ILE A 83 -5.59 -12.20 2.48
C ILE A 83 -5.38 -13.63 1.98
N GLU A 84 -4.69 -14.45 2.75
CA GLU A 84 -4.43 -15.85 2.39
C GLU A 84 -5.73 -16.60 2.16
N LYS A 85 -6.70 -16.42 3.06
CA LYS A 85 -8.01 -17.06 2.93
C LYS A 85 -8.77 -16.59 1.69
N LEU A 86 -8.75 -15.29 1.41
CA LEU A 86 -9.39 -14.75 0.22
C LEU A 86 -8.77 -15.34 -1.05
N ARG A 87 -7.43 -15.37 -1.12
CA ARG A 87 -6.75 -15.86 -2.32
C ARG A 87 -6.88 -17.36 -2.50
N GLU A 88 -6.97 -18.14 -1.42
CA GLU A 88 -7.26 -19.57 -1.51
C GLU A 88 -8.62 -19.82 -2.18
N ASN A 89 -9.58 -18.94 -1.97
CA ASN A 89 -10.91 -19.04 -2.54
C ASN A 89 -11.06 -18.27 -3.86
N GLY A 90 -9.97 -17.77 -4.43
CA GLY A 90 -10.00 -17.02 -5.68
C GLY A 90 -10.66 -15.66 -5.57
N ILE A 91 -10.81 -15.12 -4.36
CA ILE A 91 -11.48 -13.84 -4.13
C ILE A 91 -10.45 -12.71 -4.13
N PRO A 92 -10.69 -11.61 -4.86
CA PRO A 92 -9.78 -10.47 -4.84
C PRO A 92 -9.66 -9.83 -3.46
N THR A 93 -8.48 -9.27 -3.16
CA THR A 93 -8.21 -8.55 -1.91
C THR A 93 -8.48 -7.05 -2.04
N ILE A 94 -8.81 -6.58 -3.22
CA ILE A 94 -9.08 -5.18 -3.55
C ILE A 94 -10.60 -5.00 -3.65
N PRO A 95 -11.16 -3.92 -3.06
CA PRO A 95 -10.47 -2.81 -2.42
C PRO A 95 -10.05 -3.12 -0.98
N SER A 96 -9.05 -2.38 -0.50
CA SER A 96 -8.76 -2.26 0.93
C SER A 96 -9.23 -0.90 1.41
N THR A 97 -9.19 -0.65 2.72
CA THR A 97 -9.49 0.68 3.26
C THR A 97 -8.20 1.41 3.61
N LEU A 98 -8.25 2.74 3.62
CA LEU A 98 -7.08 3.53 4.03
C LEU A 98 -6.67 3.16 5.46
N LYS A 99 -7.64 2.93 6.35
CA LYS A 99 -7.33 2.50 7.73
C LYS A 99 -6.48 1.24 7.75
N GLU A 100 -6.88 0.22 6.97
CA GLU A 100 -6.10 -1.03 6.88
C GLU A 100 -4.69 -0.77 6.37
N GLU A 101 -4.55 0.08 5.36
CA GLU A 101 -3.23 0.40 4.81
C GLU A 101 -2.38 1.21 5.80
N LEU A 102 -2.96 2.12 6.55
CA LEU A 102 -2.24 2.87 7.59
C LEU A 102 -1.74 1.95 8.71
N ASP A 103 -2.51 0.92 9.05
CA ASP A 103 -2.15 -0.02 10.10
C ASP A 103 -1.14 -1.08 9.62
N CYS A 104 -1.15 -1.43 8.34
CA CYS A 104 -0.47 -2.63 7.84
C CYS A 104 0.58 -2.37 6.76
N ASN A 105 0.41 -1.32 5.94
CA ASN A 105 1.30 -1.06 4.81
C ASN A 105 2.57 -0.37 5.27
N ILE A 106 3.68 -1.09 5.23
CA ILE A 106 4.97 -0.60 5.74
C ILE A 106 5.44 0.69 5.04
N PHE A 107 5.08 0.88 3.77
CA PHE A 107 5.46 2.08 3.03
C PHE A 107 4.70 3.31 3.51
N LEU A 108 3.42 3.18 3.89
CA LEU A 108 2.64 4.27 4.48
C LEU A 108 3.05 4.55 5.92
N ARG A 109 3.63 3.56 6.59
CA ARG A 109 4.09 3.71 7.97
C ARG A 109 5.51 4.25 8.07
N ALA A 110 6.21 4.37 6.95
CA ALA A 110 7.53 5.02 6.92
C ALA A 110 7.38 6.48 7.32
N LYS A 111 8.12 6.91 8.32
CA LYS A 111 7.99 8.25 8.91
C LYS A 111 8.75 9.33 8.15
N ASP A 112 9.70 8.95 7.32
CA ASP A 112 10.52 9.89 6.55
C ASP A 112 10.94 9.28 5.21
N VAL A 113 11.47 10.13 4.34
CA VAL A 113 11.92 9.74 3.00
C VAL A 113 13.06 8.72 3.07
N GLU A 114 13.97 8.87 4.03
CA GLU A 114 15.10 7.96 4.18
C GLU A 114 14.64 6.53 4.47
N THR A 115 13.74 6.36 5.42
CA THR A 115 13.16 5.06 5.75
C THR A 115 12.39 4.49 4.57
N PHE A 116 11.58 5.31 3.92
CA PHE A 116 10.82 4.93 2.74
C PHE A 116 11.74 4.44 1.62
N SER A 117 12.81 5.17 1.33
CA SER A 117 13.78 4.83 0.28
C SER A 117 14.43 3.48 0.53
N LYS A 118 14.84 3.22 1.77
CA LYS A 118 15.45 1.93 2.15
C LYS A 118 14.47 0.78 1.95
N LEU A 119 13.22 0.96 2.37
CA LEU A 119 12.19 -0.07 2.20
C LEU A 119 11.93 -0.34 0.71
N ARG A 120 11.90 0.71 -0.10
CA ARG A 120 11.70 0.56 -1.54
C ARG A 120 12.86 -0.21 -2.19
N ASP A 121 14.10 0.11 -1.81
CA ASP A 121 15.27 -0.60 -2.30
C ASP A 121 15.25 -2.08 -1.90
N PHE A 122 14.88 -2.38 -0.65
CA PHE A 122 14.73 -3.75 -0.18
C PHE A 122 13.66 -4.50 -0.98
N LYS A 123 12.54 -3.84 -1.26
CA LYS A 123 11.44 -4.45 -2.02
C LYS A 123 11.85 -4.74 -3.46
N ASP A 124 12.61 -3.86 -4.09
CA ASP A 124 13.07 -4.05 -5.46
C ASP A 124 14.00 -5.25 -5.59
N ASN A 125 14.66 -5.64 -4.51
CA ASN A 125 15.57 -6.79 -4.46
C ASN A 125 14.97 -8.01 -3.72
N PHE A 126 13.71 -7.96 -3.41
CA PHE A 126 13.01 -9.01 -2.64
C PHE A 126 12.61 -10.21 -3.49
#